data_fedf2cbc96c2f26bea26124b206db574
#
_entry.id   fedf2cbc96c2f26bea26124b206db574
#
_cell.length_a   1.000
_cell.length_b   1.000
_cell.length_c   1.000
_cell.angle_alpha   90.00
_cell.angle_beta   90.00
_cell.angle_gamma   90.00
#
_symmetry.space_group_name_H-M   'P 1'
#
loop_
_entity.id
_entity.type
_entity.pdbx_description
1 polymer ?
#
loop_
_entity_poly.entity_id
_entity_poly.type
_entity_poly.pdbx_seq_one_letter_code
_entity_poly.pdbx_strand_id
1 'polypeptide(L)'
;MNKDGAVAKDLEAIKNAYNYPDMCHFVKYDDIVTNPEQEFKKIYQFLNEPYFNHRFDNLDQVCVNGLSYDDTVVGSNMHKLFDGPVRKVYNPYIEKIPQRIREKYGHIRF
;
A
#
# COMPACT_ATOMS: atom_id res chain seq x y z
N MET A 1 -5.90 4.24 22.96
CA MET A 1 -5.03 3.24 22.33
C MET A 1 -3.76 3.16 23.17
N ASN A 2 -3.40 1.96 23.58
CA ASN A 2 -2.22 1.74 24.42
C ASN A 2 -0.96 2.12 23.63
N LYS A 3 0.07 2.69 24.28
CA LYS A 3 1.34 3.07 23.64
C LYS A 3 2.04 1.86 22.98
N ASP A 4 1.67 0.64 23.41
CA ASP A 4 2.22 -0.61 22.89
C ASP A 4 1.34 -1.28 21.83
N GLY A 5 0.31 -0.60 21.34
CA GLY A 5 -0.56 -1.11 20.28
C GLY A 5 0.18 -1.21 18.94
N ALA A 6 -0.22 -2.17 18.08
CA ALA A 6 0.40 -2.40 16.77
C ALA A 6 0.54 -1.11 15.93
N VAL A 7 -0.54 -0.33 15.83
CA VAL A 7 -0.53 0.94 15.07
C VAL A 7 0.49 1.95 15.62
N ALA A 8 0.64 2.03 16.95
CA ALA A 8 1.63 2.94 17.56
C ALA A 8 3.06 2.52 17.23
N LYS A 9 3.35 1.21 17.25
CA LYS A 9 4.65 0.66 16.87
C LYS A 9 4.95 0.87 15.39
N ASP A 10 3.96 0.68 14.53
CA ASP A 10 4.09 0.90 13.08
C ASP A 10 4.40 2.38 12.77
N LEU A 11 3.70 3.32 13.42
CA LEU A 11 3.98 4.75 13.28
C LEU A 11 5.38 5.13 13.77
N GLU A 12 5.85 4.53 14.86
CA GLU A 12 7.21 4.73 15.36
C GLU A 12 8.25 4.17 14.39
N ALA A 13 8.01 2.97 13.86
CA ALA A 13 8.89 2.35 12.85
C ALA A 13 9.00 3.22 11.60
N ILE A 14 7.87 3.75 11.07
CA ILE A 14 7.87 4.65 9.92
C ILE A 14 8.67 5.92 10.23
N LYS A 15 8.46 6.54 11.38
CA LYS A 15 9.22 7.73 11.80
C LYS A 15 10.71 7.45 11.88
N ASN A 16 11.08 6.30 12.43
CA ASN A 16 12.48 5.89 12.53
C ASN A 16 13.10 5.67 11.14
N ALA A 17 12.35 5.11 10.18
CA ALA A 17 12.83 4.86 8.83
C ALA A 17 13.28 6.14 8.08
N TYR A 18 12.73 7.32 8.44
CA TYR A 18 13.20 8.60 7.87
C TYR A 18 14.66 8.94 8.22
N ASN A 19 15.21 8.30 9.26
CA ASN A 19 16.63 8.48 9.61
C ASN A 19 17.57 7.65 8.72
N TYR A 20 17.02 6.79 7.85
CA TYR A 20 17.77 5.87 6.99
C TYR A 20 17.40 6.02 5.51
N PRO A 21 17.60 7.23 4.90
CA PRO A 21 17.19 7.50 3.53
C PRO A 21 17.89 6.61 2.49
N ASP A 22 19.09 6.11 2.80
CA ASP A 22 19.84 5.19 1.92
C ASP A 22 19.29 3.75 1.94
N MET A 23 18.51 3.41 2.96
CA MET A 23 17.93 2.07 3.14
C MET A 23 16.42 2.02 2.96
N CYS A 24 15.75 3.17 3.00
CA CYS A 24 14.30 3.28 2.98
C CYS A 24 13.83 4.27 1.93
N HIS A 25 12.95 3.81 1.04
CA HIS A 25 12.25 4.66 0.08
C HIS A 25 10.76 4.69 0.42
N PHE A 26 10.19 5.89 0.53
CA PHE A 26 8.79 6.07 0.90
C PHE A 26 7.93 6.22 -0.35
N VAL A 27 6.90 5.39 -0.44
CA VAL A 27 5.91 5.45 -1.52
C VAL A 27 4.54 5.69 -0.89
N LYS A 28 3.84 6.71 -1.35
CA LYS A 28 2.46 6.98 -0.92
C LYS A 28 1.48 6.19 -1.78
N TYR A 29 0.50 5.57 -1.14
CA TYR A 29 -0.54 4.82 -1.84
C TYR A 29 -1.23 5.65 -2.92
N ASP A 30 -1.62 6.89 -2.61
CA ASP A 30 -2.31 7.74 -3.58
C ASP A 30 -1.44 8.05 -4.80
N ASP A 31 -0.14 8.24 -4.62
CA ASP A 31 0.78 8.52 -5.71
C ASP A 31 0.99 7.29 -6.60
N ILE A 32 1.21 6.11 -5.99
CA ILE A 32 1.45 4.88 -6.77
C ILE A 32 0.21 4.41 -7.56
N VAL A 33 -1.01 4.65 -7.07
CA VAL A 33 -2.22 4.29 -7.80
C VAL A 33 -2.67 5.34 -8.81
N THR A 34 -2.18 6.58 -8.69
CA THR A 34 -2.48 7.68 -9.62
C THR A 34 -1.46 7.77 -10.75
N ASN A 35 -0.18 7.61 -10.43
CA ASN A 35 0.95 7.69 -11.36
C ASN A 35 1.89 6.48 -11.21
N PRO A 36 1.41 5.26 -11.43
CA PRO A 36 2.15 4.04 -11.10
C PRO A 36 3.50 3.96 -11.83
N GLU A 37 3.55 4.28 -13.12
CA GLU A 37 4.80 4.22 -13.87
C GLU A 37 5.89 5.14 -13.31
N GLN A 38 5.52 6.36 -12.94
CA GLN A 38 6.46 7.34 -12.39
C GLN A 38 6.98 6.89 -11.02
N GLU A 39 6.10 6.39 -10.16
CA GLU A 39 6.49 5.92 -8.83
C GLU A 39 7.36 4.66 -8.90
N PHE A 40 7.04 3.72 -9.80
CA PHE A 40 7.89 2.55 -10.03
C PHE A 40 9.27 2.93 -10.57
N LYS A 41 9.39 3.93 -11.47
CA LYS A 41 10.69 4.43 -11.92
C LYS A 41 11.54 4.96 -10.76
N LYS A 42 10.94 5.69 -9.80
CA LYS A 42 11.62 6.15 -8.58
C LYS A 42 12.10 4.98 -7.72
N ILE A 43 11.27 3.94 -7.56
CA ILE A 43 11.64 2.73 -6.83
C ILE A 43 12.85 2.06 -7.47
N TYR A 44 12.84 1.87 -8.80
CA TYR A 44 13.97 1.27 -9.51
C TYR A 44 15.24 2.11 -9.42
N GLN A 45 15.13 3.44 -9.47
CA GLN A 45 16.26 4.34 -9.23
C GLN A 45 16.85 4.18 -7.83
N PHE A 46 15.98 4.10 -6.82
CA PHE A 46 16.41 3.88 -5.43
C PHE A 46 17.15 2.54 -5.27
N LEU A 47 16.64 1.48 -5.92
CA LEU A 47 17.25 0.16 -5.90
C LEU A 47 18.51 0.06 -6.77
N ASN A 48 18.82 1.08 -7.55
CA ASN A 48 19.89 1.09 -8.57
C ASN A 48 19.77 -0.08 -9.56
N GLU A 49 18.52 -0.38 -9.96
CA GLU A 49 18.20 -1.44 -10.90
C GLU A 49 17.65 -0.88 -12.22
N PRO A 50 17.88 -1.56 -13.35
CA PRO A 50 17.28 -1.18 -14.64
C PRO A 50 15.75 -1.26 -14.55
N TYR A 51 15.06 -0.24 -15.07
CA TYR A 51 13.60 -0.23 -15.06
C TYR A 51 13.01 -1.36 -15.89
N PHE A 52 12.15 -2.16 -15.27
CA PHE A 52 11.33 -3.12 -15.97
C PHE A 52 10.02 -2.47 -16.43
N ASN A 53 9.64 -2.66 -17.69
CA ASN A 53 8.44 -2.04 -18.25
C ASN A 53 7.18 -2.80 -17.77
N HIS A 54 6.62 -2.37 -16.66
CA HIS A 54 5.40 -2.93 -16.09
C HIS A 54 4.16 -2.53 -16.89
N ARG A 55 3.14 -3.39 -16.84
CA ARG A 55 1.80 -3.07 -17.34
C ARG A 55 0.92 -2.65 -16.17
N PHE A 56 0.30 -1.48 -16.30
CA PHE A 56 -0.59 -0.90 -15.27
C PHE A 56 -2.03 -0.74 -15.77
N ASP A 57 -2.27 -1.06 -17.03
CA ASP A 57 -3.54 -0.86 -17.74
C ASP A 57 -4.50 -2.06 -17.61
N ASN A 58 -3.96 -3.24 -17.35
CA ASN A 58 -4.74 -4.47 -17.26
C ASN A 58 -4.16 -5.43 -16.23
N LEU A 59 -4.69 -5.39 -15.02
CA LEU A 59 -4.36 -6.31 -13.94
C LEU A 59 -5.32 -7.49 -14.00
N ASP A 60 -4.75 -8.69 -13.97
CA ASP A 60 -5.49 -9.94 -13.89
C ASP A 60 -5.24 -10.65 -12.56
N GLN A 61 -6.19 -11.48 -12.14
CA GLN A 61 -6.01 -12.32 -10.97
C GLN A 61 -4.84 -13.27 -11.16
N VAL A 62 -3.97 -13.35 -10.16
CA VAL A 62 -2.84 -14.29 -10.17
C VAL A 62 -3.38 -15.73 -10.18
N CYS A 63 -2.92 -16.50 -11.17
CA CYS A 63 -3.23 -17.91 -11.28
C CYS A 63 -1.92 -18.69 -11.38
N VAL A 64 -1.72 -19.65 -10.49
CA VAL A 64 -0.54 -20.51 -10.46
C VAL A 64 -0.98 -21.95 -10.65
N ASN A 65 -0.45 -22.63 -11.68
CA ASN A 65 -0.83 -24.01 -12.01
C ASN A 65 -2.36 -24.21 -12.17
N GLY A 66 -3.05 -23.24 -12.75
CA GLY A 66 -4.51 -23.29 -12.96
C GLY A 66 -5.35 -23.00 -11.72
N LEU A 67 -4.73 -22.67 -10.59
CA LEU A 67 -5.40 -22.30 -9.34
C LEU A 67 -5.31 -20.80 -9.11
N SER A 68 -6.46 -20.15 -8.99
CA SER A 68 -6.55 -18.75 -8.58
C SER A 68 -6.32 -18.64 -7.08
N TYR A 69 -5.71 -17.54 -6.66
CA TYR A 69 -5.59 -17.23 -5.24
C TYR A 69 -6.98 -17.01 -4.62
N ASP A 70 -7.25 -17.73 -3.55
CA ASP A 70 -8.51 -17.65 -2.81
C ASP A 70 -8.23 -17.68 -1.30
N ASP A 71 -8.48 -16.57 -0.62
CA ASP A 71 -8.32 -16.42 0.83
C ASP A 71 -9.65 -16.48 1.59
N THR A 72 -10.76 -16.85 0.93
CA THR A 72 -12.07 -17.04 1.59
C THR A 72 -12.04 -18.10 2.69
N VAL A 73 -11.11 -19.04 2.59
CA VAL A 73 -10.85 -20.08 3.59
C VAL A 73 -10.48 -19.49 4.97
N VAL A 74 -9.86 -18.30 4.98
CA VAL A 74 -9.48 -17.58 6.21
C VAL A 74 -10.47 -16.47 6.60
N GLY A 75 -11.64 -16.45 5.97
CA GLY A 75 -12.78 -15.62 6.39
C GLY A 75 -13.15 -14.45 5.48
N SER A 76 -12.26 -13.91 4.69
CA SER A 76 -12.57 -12.81 3.76
C SER A 76 -11.62 -12.79 2.57
N ASN A 77 -12.13 -12.46 1.40
CA ASN A 77 -11.35 -12.32 0.18
C ASN A 77 -10.69 -10.94 0.10
N MET A 78 -9.79 -10.64 1.05
CA MET A 78 -9.17 -9.33 1.19
C MET A 78 -8.07 -9.07 0.16
N HIS A 79 -7.45 -10.12 -0.36
CA HIS A 79 -6.32 -10.04 -1.28
C HIS A 79 -6.71 -10.24 -2.75
N LYS A 80 -8.00 -10.27 -3.04
CA LYS A 80 -8.47 -10.36 -4.43
C LYS A 80 -8.03 -9.13 -5.21
N LEU A 81 -7.38 -9.33 -6.35
CA LEU A 81 -7.07 -8.25 -7.28
C LEU A 81 -8.35 -7.75 -7.95
N PHE A 82 -8.40 -6.44 -8.17
CA PHE A 82 -9.43 -5.83 -9.01
C PHE A 82 -8.94 -5.83 -10.45
N ASP A 83 -9.69 -6.46 -11.34
CA ASP A 83 -9.37 -6.51 -12.75
C ASP A 83 -9.36 -5.11 -13.38
N GLY A 84 -8.55 -4.94 -14.42
CA GLY A 84 -8.42 -3.69 -15.16
C GLY A 84 -7.24 -2.82 -14.72
N PRO A 85 -7.28 -1.51 -14.98
CA PRO A 85 -6.15 -0.63 -14.70
C PRO A 85 -5.90 -0.43 -13.21
N VAL A 86 -4.64 -0.15 -12.86
CA VAL A 86 -4.29 0.35 -11.53
C VAL A 86 -5.07 1.62 -11.25
N ARG A 87 -5.77 1.66 -10.14
CA ARG A 87 -6.61 2.80 -9.76
C ARG A 87 -6.79 2.88 -8.25
N LYS A 88 -7.15 4.06 -7.78
CA LYS A 88 -7.58 4.23 -6.38
C LYS A 88 -8.89 3.46 -6.15
N VAL A 89 -8.90 2.63 -5.13
CA VAL A 89 -10.09 1.89 -4.70
C VAL A 89 -10.66 2.58 -3.47
N TYR A 90 -11.97 2.87 -3.53
CA TYR A 90 -12.68 3.42 -2.38
C TYR A 90 -12.80 2.37 -1.27
N ASN A 91 -12.39 2.76 -0.07
CA ASN A 91 -12.54 1.92 1.12
C ASN A 91 -13.72 2.43 1.97
N PRO A 92 -14.87 1.72 1.96
CA PRO A 92 -16.06 2.15 2.68
C PRO A 92 -15.89 2.15 4.21
N TYR A 93 -14.88 1.45 4.72
CA TYR A 93 -14.58 1.42 6.14
C TYR A 93 -13.97 2.73 6.68
N ILE A 94 -13.46 3.60 5.81
CA ILE A 94 -12.95 4.91 6.21
C ILE A 94 -14.03 5.73 6.92
N GLU A 95 -15.27 5.65 6.44
CA GLU A 95 -16.40 6.38 7.04
C GLU A 95 -16.81 5.83 8.41
N LYS A 96 -16.48 4.56 8.67
CA LYS A 96 -16.78 3.89 9.95
C LYS A 96 -15.75 4.21 11.05
N ILE A 97 -14.64 4.88 10.70
CA ILE A 97 -13.63 5.26 11.68
C ILE A 97 -14.25 6.33 12.61
N PRO A 98 -14.30 6.09 13.95
CA PRO A 98 -14.83 7.06 14.88
C PRO A 98 -14.15 8.41 14.76
N GLN A 99 -14.92 9.50 14.88
CA GLN A 99 -14.43 10.88 14.72
C GLN A 99 -13.23 11.15 15.63
N ARG A 100 -13.28 10.72 16.89
CA ARG A 100 -12.16 10.85 17.85
C ARG A 100 -10.82 10.27 17.33
N ILE A 101 -10.89 9.21 16.53
CA ILE A 101 -9.71 8.57 15.94
C ILE A 101 -9.22 9.40 14.75
N ARG A 102 -10.13 9.89 13.91
CA ARG A 102 -9.78 10.77 12.78
C ARG A 102 -9.11 12.07 13.29
N GLU A 103 -9.64 12.68 14.34
CA GLU A 103 -9.07 13.89 14.95
C GLU A 103 -7.69 13.62 15.54
N LYS A 104 -7.52 12.48 16.20
CA LYS A 104 -6.25 12.11 16.83
C LYS A 104 -5.12 11.82 15.83
N TYR A 105 -5.43 11.19 14.70
CA TYR A 105 -4.42 10.71 13.75
C TYR A 105 -4.47 11.39 12.39
N GLY A 106 -5.53 12.11 12.07
CA GLY A 106 -5.72 12.74 10.76
C GLY A 106 -4.73 13.86 10.42
N HIS A 107 -3.98 14.36 11.42
CA HIS A 107 -2.93 15.35 11.23
C HIS A 107 -1.57 14.75 10.87
N ILE A 108 -1.41 13.42 11.01
CA ILE A 108 -0.14 12.74 10.69
C ILE A 108 0.06 12.81 9.17
N ARG A 109 1.21 13.32 8.78
CA ARG A 109 1.70 13.39 7.40
C ARG A 109 3.08 12.73 7.34
N PHE A 110 3.31 12.01 6.26
CA PHE A 110 4.58 11.37 5.95
C PHE A 110 5.12 11.93 4.64
#